data_196733037467230ba9e59a85ac727af3
#
_entry.id   196733037467230ba9e59a85ac727af3
#
_cell.length_a   1.000
_cell.length_b   1.000
_cell.length_c   1.000
_cell.angle_alpha   90.00
_cell.angle_beta   90.00
_cell.angle_gamma   90.00
#
_symmetry.space_group_name_H-M   'P 1'
#
loop_
_entity.id
_entity.type
_entity.pdbx_description
1 polymer ?
#
loop_
_entity_poly.entity_id
_entity_poly.type
_entity_poly.pdbx_seq_one_letter_code
_entity_poly.pdbx_strand_id
1 'polypeptide(L)'
;MTIQPGKNWKFFLFGQHTEALRDNLKRRGVRLTDSPDEADLIIPCGGDGTLFTAELRWPGRLKYPVRDSATAPLCPKHGLDTQLDAFFAGELKTTRLPKLVGRANGRELFAINDIFLHNRMPVTALRYSVSIDGAMYAREVVGDAVGTATIHGSTAYYRSITHSIFRTGIGLAFSNSTELVNHLVLPENSLIRIDILRGPAVMVADNSEETVLVEPGEFAEIAMSDKFTNILGLDLFMCSEGRRLRHTLRDSTRFIGGGNGGR
;
A
#
# COMPACT_ATOMS: atom_id res chain seq x y z
N MET A 1 9.92 18.73 5.76
CA MET A 1 10.72 19.58 4.87
C MET A 1 9.86 19.87 3.64
N THR A 2 9.64 21.13 3.29
CA THR A 2 8.94 21.51 2.06
C THR A 2 9.97 21.58 0.94
N ILE A 3 9.68 20.97 -0.18
CA ILE A 3 10.57 20.99 -1.37
C ILE A 3 9.89 21.89 -2.41
N GLN A 4 10.62 22.91 -2.88
CA GLN A 4 10.21 23.65 -4.07
C GLN A 4 10.87 23.03 -5.29
N PRO A 5 10.10 22.81 -6.39
CA PRO A 5 10.68 22.31 -7.62
C PRO A 5 11.73 23.28 -8.14
N GLY A 6 12.93 22.78 -8.39
CA GLY A 6 13.97 23.55 -9.06
C GLY A 6 13.56 23.90 -10.50
N LYS A 7 13.96 25.07 -11.00
CA LYS A 7 13.64 25.51 -12.39
C LYS A 7 14.04 24.49 -13.49
N ASN A 8 14.95 23.57 -13.20
CA ASN A 8 15.49 22.60 -14.15
C ASN A 8 15.04 21.15 -13.90
N TRP A 9 14.12 20.91 -12.98
CA TRP A 9 13.68 19.57 -12.68
C TRP A 9 13.04 18.90 -13.90
N LYS A 10 13.37 17.61 -14.09
CA LYS A 10 12.76 16.72 -15.06
C LYS A 10 11.72 15.83 -14.35
N PHE A 11 10.52 15.74 -14.91
CA PHE A 11 9.44 14.95 -14.34
C PHE A 11 9.15 13.73 -15.22
N PHE A 12 9.03 12.58 -14.59
CA PHE A 12 8.58 11.35 -15.22
C PHE A 12 7.15 11.04 -14.79
N LEU A 13 6.26 10.85 -15.77
CA LEU A 13 4.84 10.54 -15.54
C LEU A 13 4.63 9.03 -15.62
N PHE A 14 3.92 8.47 -14.64
CA PHE A 14 3.61 7.06 -14.56
C PHE A 14 2.12 6.84 -14.26
N GLY A 15 1.45 5.98 -15.03
CA GLY A 15 0.02 5.67 -14.89
C GLY A 15 -0.67 5.55 -16.23
N GLN A 16 -1.98 5.23 -16.21
CA GLN A 16 -2.75 4.97 -17.43
C GLN A 16 -3.33 6.23 -18.07
N HIS A 17 -3.74 7.22 -17.29
CA HIS A 17 -4.44 8.43 -17.74
C HIS A 17 -3.62 9.68 -17.45
N THR A 18 -2.47 9.81 -18.13
CA THR A 18 -1.52 10.89 -17.86
C THR A 18 -1.63 12.06 -18.85
N GLU A 19 -2.51 12.02 -19.85
CA GLU A 19 -2.58 12.98 -20.95
C GLU A 19 -2.91 14.39 -20.43
N ALA A 20 -3.98 14.52 -19.65
CA ALA A 20 -4.39 15.80 -19.06
C ALA A 20 -3.33 16.39 -18.13
N LEU A 21 -2.65 15.53 -17.35
CA LEU A 21 -1.54 15.93 -16.49
C LEU A 21 -0.34 16.40 -17.32
N ARG A 22 0.01 15.66 -18.39
CA ARG A 22 1.10 15.99 -19.32
C ARG A 22 0.87 17.36 -19.96
N ASP A 23 -0.32 17.61 -20.45
CA ASP A 23 -0.67 18.89 -21.12
C ASP A 23 -0.66 20.06 -20.12
N ASN A 24 -1.12 19.85 -18.90
CA ASN A 24 -1.08 20.86 -17.85
C ASN A 24 0.35 21.22 -17.47
N LEU A 25 1.21 20.22 -17.26
CA LEU A 25 2.63 20.43 -16.93
C LEU A 25 3.38 21.12 -18.06
N LYS A 26 3.13 20.76 -19.33
CA LYS A 26 3.72 21.45 -20.48
C LYS A 26 3.33 22.92 -20.55
N ARG A 27 2.05 23.26 -20.32
CA ARG A 27 1.59 24.66 -20.25
C ARG A 27 2.27 25.46 -19.15
N ARG A 28 2.68 24.80 -18.07
CA ARG A 28 3.45 25.42 -16.95
C ARG A 28 4.96 25.45 -17.18
N GLY A 29 5.42 25.05 -18.38
CA GLY A 29 6.83 25.08 -18.75
C GLY A 29 7.72 24.02 -18.07
N VAL A 30 7.11 22.93 -17.60
CA VAL A 30 7.82 21.83 -16.94
C VAL A 30 8.56 20.97 -17.95
N ARG A 31 9.76 20.55 -17.65
CA ARG A 31 10.51 19.57 -18.44
C ARG A 31 10.06 18.15 -18.11
N LEU A 32 9.57 17.46 -19.12
CA LEU A 32 9.24 16.04 -19.02
C LEU A 32 10.36 15.18 -19.58
N THR A 33 10.53 14.00 -19.01
CA THR A 33 11.45 12.95 -19.51
C THR A 33 10.68 11.64 -19.66
N ASP A 34 11.08 10.83 -20.62
CA ASP A 34 10.57 9.46 -20.78
C ASP A 34 11.48 8.42 -20.07
N SER A 35 12.60 8.87 -19.50
CA SER A 35 13.49 8.06 -18.69
C SER A 35 13.27 8.31 -17.21
N PRO A 36 12.82 7.31 -16.42
CA PRO A 36 12.67 7.45 -14.98
C PRO A 36 14.02 7.71 -14.26
N ASP A 37 15.13 7.23 -14.83
CA ASP A 37 16.46 7.40 -14.23
C ASP A 37 16.96 8.85 -14.31
N GLU A 38 16.52 9.60 -15.32
CA GLU A 38 16.83 11.01 -15.48
C GLU A 38 15.89 11.94 -14.71
N ALA A 39 14.81 11.41 -14.15
CA ALA A 39 13.80 12.23 -13.49
C ALA A 39 14.25 12.67 -12.10
N ASP A 40 14.04 13.93 -11.76
CA ASP A 40 14.17 14.44 -10.39
C ASP A 40 12.94 14.09 -9.56
N LEU A 41 11.78 13.94 -10.21
CA LEU A 41 10.50 13.64 -9.60
C LEU A 41 9.71 12.65 -10.45
N ILE A 42 9.23 11.58 -9.82
CA ILE A 42 8.27 10.64 -10.43
C ILE A 42 6.86 11.06 -10.00
N ILE A 43 5.95 11.18 -10.96
CA ILE A 43 4.55 11.53 -10.71
C ILE A 43 3.65 10.33 -11.06
N PRO A 44 3.32 9.46 -10.09
CA PRO A 44 2.29 8.45 -10.26
C PRO A 44 0.92 9.11 -10.37
N CYS A 45 0.26 8.97 -11.51
CA CYS A 45 -1.09 9.48 -11.77
C CYS A 45 -2.10 8.35 -11.63
N GLY A 46 -2.91 8.37 -10.57
CA GLY A 46 -3.88 7.30 -10.30
C GLY A 46 -4.20 7.10 -8.84
N GLY A 47 -4.42 5.85 -8.45
CA GLY A 47 -4.73 5.44 -7.08
C GLY A 47 -3.52 5.00 -6.27
N ASP A 48 -3.80 4.41 -5.08
CA ASP A 48 -2.78 3.86 -4.18
C ASP A 48 -1.94 2.77 -4.88
N GLY A 49 -2.59 1.91 -5.69
CA GLY A 49 -1.90 0.88 -6.47
C GLY A 49 -0.86 1.44 -7.44
N THR A 50 -1.16 2.58 -8.10
CA THR A 50 -0.21 3.25 -9.01
C THR A 50 1.01 3.76 -8.25
N LEU A 51 0.81 4.33 -7.05
CA LEU A 51 1.90 4.77 -6.17
C LEU A 51 2.78 3.59 -5.75
N PHE A 52 2.19 2.47 -5.35
CA PHE A 52 2.95 1.29 -4.91
C PHE A 52 3.73 0.66 -6.07
N THR A 53 3.12 0.55 -7.25
CA THR A 53 3.84 0.07 -8.44
C THR A 53 5.00 0.99 -8.81
N ALA A 54 4.83 2.32 -8.68
CA ALA A 54 5.92 3.26 -8.91
C ALA A 54 7.05 3.10 -7.88
N GLU A 55 6.72 2.77 -6.62
CA GLU A 55 7.74 2.51 -5.61
C GLU A 55 8.46 1.17 -5.82
N LEU A 56 7.76 0.14 -6.27
CA LEU A 56 8.37 -1.15 -6.61
C LEU A 56 9.36 -1.01 -7.78
N ARG A 57 8.99 -0.26 -8.81
CA ARG A 57 9.84 -0.07 -10.01
C ARG A 57 11.02 0.86 -9.77
N TRP A 58 10.82 1.91 -8.96
CA TRP A 58 11.83 2.95 -8.70
C TRP A 58 11.92 3.24 -7.20
N PRO A 59 12.45 2.29 -6.43
CA PRO A 59 12.48 2.39 -4.98
C PRO A 59 13.30 3.57 -4.50
N GLY A 60 12.81 4.24 -3.45
CA GLY A 60 13.51 5.35 -2.81
C GLY A 60 13.53 6.68 -3.57
N ARG A 61 13.12 6.71 -4.86
CA ARG A 61 13.01 7.96 -5.63
C ARG A 61 11.88 8.83 -5.05
N LEU A 62 12.04 10.15 -5.12
CA LEU A 62 10.98 11.08 -4.70
C LEU A 62 9.76 10.94 -5.61
N LYS A 63 8.58 10.80 -5.01
CA LYS A 63 7.31 10.66 -5.71
C LYS A 63 6.33 11.74 -5.31
N TYR A 64 5.61 12.27 -6.27
CA TYR A 64 4.45 13.12 -6.05
C TYR A 64 3.21 12.45 -6.67
N PRO A 65 2.45 11.68 -5.89
CA PRO A 65 1.26 11.02 -6.43
C PRO A 65 0.14 12.02 -6.68
N VAL A 66 -0.44 11.95 -7.87
CA VAL A 66 -1.57 12.78 -8.32
C VAL A 66 -2.79 11.88 -8.52
N ARG A 67 -3.91 12.21 -7.88
CA ARG A 67 -5.18 11.51 -8.12
C ARG A 67 -5.73 11.89 -9.49
N ASP A 68 -6.12 10.92 -10.29
CA ASP A 68 -6.90 11.14 -11.49
C ASP A 68 -8.40 11.20 -11.16
N SER A 69 -9.20 11.69 -12.12
CA SER A 69 -10.65 11.81 -11.97
C SER A 69 -11.37 10.46 -11.85
N ALA A 70 -10.77 9.37 -12.34
CA ALA A 70 -11.34 8.03 -12.27
C ALA A 70 -11.17 7.42 -10.86
N THR A 71 -10.03 7.69 -10.21
CA THR A 71 -9.71 7.12 -8.90
C THR A 71 -10.13 7.99 -7.72
N ALA A 72 -10.40 9.28 -7.92
CA ALA A 72 -10.86 10.21 -6.89
C ALA A 72 -11.96 11.12 -7.40
N PRO A 73 -13.10 10.58 -7.82
CA PRO A 73 -14.20 11.38 -8.32
C PRO A 73 -14.74 12.31 -7.21
N LEU A 74 -15.15 13.49 -7.62
CA LEU A 74 -15.93 14.46 -6.81
C LEU A 74 -15.20 15.08 -5.60
N CYS A 75 -13.93 14.81 -5.36
CA CYS A 75 -13.20 15.52 -4.32
C CYS A 75 -12.56 16.80 -4.87
N PRO A 76 -13.00 18.00 -4.48
CA PRO A 76 -12.46 19.26 -5.01
C PRO A 76 -10.95 19.41 -4.82
N LYS A 77 -10.40 18.85 -3.72
CA LYS A 77 -8.96 18.86 -3.44
C LYS A 77 -8.14 18.02 -4.42
N HIS A 78 -8.78 17.09 -5.13
CA HIS A 78 -8.15 16.24 -6.13
C HIS A 78 -8.37 16.75 -7.57
N GLY A 79 -8.91 17.95 -7.76
CA GLY A 79 -8.86 18.62 -9.06
C GLY A 79 -7.40 18.76 -9.51
N LEU A 80 -7.13 18.49 -10.79
CA LEU A 80 -5.77 18.48 -11.31
C LEU A 80 -5.04 19.81 -11.07
N ASP A 81 -5.70 20.94 -11.37
CA ASP A 81 -5.12 22.27 -11.15
C ASP A 81 -4.85 22.51 -9.65
N THR A 82 -5.77 22.15 -8.76
CA THR A 82 -5.61 22.29 -7.33
C THR A 82 -4.38 21.53 -6.80
N GLN A 83 -4.20 20.29 -7.27
CA GLN A 83 -3.04 19.49 -6.89
C GLN A 83 -1.73 20.11 -7.40
N LEU A 84 -1.70 20.55 -8.65
CA LEU A 84 -0.51 21.17 -9.25
C LEU A 84 -0.22 22.56 -8.68
N ASP A 85 -1.24 23.37 -8.41
CA ASP A 85 -1.05 24.69 -7.80
C ASP A 85 -0.40 24.57 -6.41
N ALA A 86 -0.87 23.65 -5.56
CA ALA A 86 -0.24 23.36 -4.26
C ALA A 86 1.21 22.90 -4.40
N PHE A 87 1.52 22.10 -5.44
CA PHE A 87 2.88 21.67 -5.74
C PHE A 87 3.78 22.85 -6.12
N PHE A 88 3.36 23.69 -7.09
CA PHE A 88 4.17 24.82 -7.56
C PHE A 88 4.27 25.96 -6.54
N ALA A 89 3.28 26.10 -5.64
CA ALA A 89 3.34 27.02 -4.51
C ALA A 89 4.34 26.56 -3.40
N GLY A 90 4.86 25.33 -3.49
CA GLY A 90 5.76 24.78 -2.47
C GLY A 90 5.07 24.46 -1.15
N GLU A 91 3.75 24.25 -1.15
CA GLU A 91 2.95 24.00 0.05
C GLU A 91 3.02 22.55 0.52
N LEU A 92 3.51 21.65 -0.34
CA LEU A 92 3.52 20.22 -0.07
C LEU A 92 4.65 19.81 0.87
N LYS A 93 4.33 18.90 1.78
CA LYS A 93 5.29 18.31 2.71
C LYS A 93 5.81 16.98 2.17
N THR A 94 7.10 16.73 2.37
CA THR A 94 7.66 15.40 2.14
C THR A 94 7.37 14.53 3.35
N THR A 95 6.74 13.39 3.10
CA THR A 95 6.51 12.33 4.08
C THR A 95 7.44 11.17 3.77
N ARG A 96 8.07 10.65 4.80
CA ARG A 96 8.93 9.48 4.74
C ARG A 96 8.17 8.30 5.33
N LEU A 97 7.70 7.37 4.48
CA LEU A 97 6.99 6.18 4.91
C LEU A 97 7.97 5.02 5.11
N PRO A 98 8.01 4.41 6.29
CA PRO A 98 8.79 3.20 6.52
C PRO A 98 8.18 2.02 5.76
N LYS A 99 9.01 1.02 5.43
CA LYS A 99 8.58 -0.20 4.77
C LYS A 99 8.76 -1.40 5.68
N LEU A 100 7.89 -2.40 5.51
CA LEU A 100 8.15 -3.75 5.98
C LEU A 100 9.14 -4.44 5.06
N VAL A 101 9.84 -5.42 5.58
CA VAL A 101 10.57 -6.44 4.84
C VAL A 101 10.07 -7.82 5.25
N GLY A 102 9.75 -8.65 4.25
CA GLY A 102 9.47 -10.06 4.43
C GLY A 102 10.60 -10.88 3.83
N ARG A 103 11.11 -11.86 4.58
CA ARG A 103 12.22 -12.73 4.18
C ARG A 103 11.77 -14.17 4.18
N ALA A 104 11.97 -14.87 3.08
CA ALA A 104 11.78 -16.30 2.98
C ALA A 104 12.66 -16.86 1.83
N ASN A 105 13.25 -18.02 2.03
CA ASN A 105 14.00 -18.74 0.99
C ASN A 105 15.09 -17.90 0.30
N GLY A 106 15.81 -17.07 1.09
CA GLY A 106 16.86 -16.18 0.59
C GLY A 106 16.38 -14.99 -0.23
N ARG A 107 15.07 -14.75 -0.31
CA ARG A 107 14.46 -13.61 -1.00
C ARG A 107 13.88 -12.60 -0.01
N GLU A 108 13.87 -11.33 -0.42
CA GLU A 108 13.27 -10.23 0.32
C GLU A 108 12.17 -9.56 -0.50
N LEU A 109 11.04 -9.30 0.11
CA LEU A 109 10.00 -8.43 -0.42
C LEU A 109 9.83 -7.22 0.49
N PHE A 110 9.54 -6.04 -0.08
CA PHE A 110 9.34 -4.81 0.67
C PHE A 110 7.95 -4.26 0.42
N ALA A 111 7.28 -3.79 1.47
CA ALA A 111 5.93 -3.24 1.39
C ALA A 111 5.78 -1.90 2.12
N ILE A 112 4.96 -1.01 1.56
CA ILE A 112 4.49 0.22 2.21
C ILE A 112 3.31 -0.10 3.12
N ASN A 113 2.37 -0.95 2.67
CA ASN A 113 1.18 -1.32 3.43
C ASN A 113 1.40 -2.56 4.26
N ASP A 114 1.55 -3.71 3.60
CA ASP A 114 1.49 -5.00 4.27
C ASP A 114 2.23 -6.11 3.51
N ILE A 115 2.61 -7.13 4.29
CA ILE A 115 3.16 -8.38 3.80
C ILE A 115 2.33 -9.50 4.42
N PHE A 116 1.77 -10.35 3.57
CA PHE A 116 0.96 -11.50 3.98
C PHE A 116 1.43 -12.80 3.34
N LEU A 117 1.32 -13.88 4.11
CA LEU A 117 1.38 -15.24 3.62
C LEU A 117 -0.05 -15.73 3.38
N HIS A 118 -0.40 -15.95 2.14
CA HIS A 118 -1.69 -16.50 1.74
C HIS A 118 -1.59 -17.99 1.45
N ASN A 119 -2.65 -18.73 1.72
CA ASN A 119 -2.78 -20.08 1.22
C ASN A 119 -2.76 -20.08 -0.31
N ARG A 120 -1.84 -20.86 -0.90
CA ARG A 120 -1.76 -21.00 -2.35
C ARG A 120 -2.93 -21.78 -2.94
N MET A 121 -3.49 -22.71 -2.16
CA MET A 121 -4.53 -23.64 -2.60
C MET A 121 -5.90 -23.23 -2.05
N PRO A 122 -6.78 -22.58 -2.83
CA PRO A 122 -8.06 -22.08 -2.34
C PRO A 122 -9.00 -23.14 -1.76
N VAL A 123 -8.77 -24.42 -2.09
CA VAL A 123 -9.59 -25.55 -1.65
C VAL A 123 -9.17 -26.16 -0.31
N THR A 124 -8.09 -25.64 0.29
CA THR A 124 -7.56 -26.10 1.58
C THR A 124 -7.28 -24.91 2.48
N ALA A 125 -7.04 -25.14 3.77
CA ALA A 125 -6.57 -24.12 4.70
C ALA A 125 -5.06 -24.25 4.91
N LEU A 126 -4.40 -23.11 5.11
CA LEU A 126 -3.02 -23.03 5.57
C LEU A 126 -2.97 -23.43 7.05
N ARG A 127 -1.92 -24.18 7.47
CA ARG A 127 -1.57 -24.37 8.89
C ARG A 127 -0.20 -23.79 9.15
N TYR A 128 -0.11 -23.03 10.22
CA TYR A 128 1.13 -22.31 10.55
C TYR A 128 1.24 -22.06 12.04
N SER A 129 2.46 -21.81 12.51
CA SER A 129 2.72 -21.26 13.82
C SER A 129 3.31 -19.86 13.71
N VAL A 130 3.12 -19.06 14.74
CA VAL A 130 3.60 -17.69 14.81
C VAL A 130 4.42 -17.50 16.07
N SER A 131 5.64 -16.98 15.89
CA SER A 131 6.50 -16.51 16.97
C SER A 131 6.73 -15.01 16.85
N ILE A 132 6.80 -14.31 17.97
CA ILE A 132 7.06 -12.88 18.06
C ILE A 132 8.29 -12.70 18.93
N ASP A 133 9.34 -12.06 18.40
CA ASP A 133 10.60 -11.81 19.09
C ASP A 133 11.21 -13.10 19.70
N GLY A 134 11.06 -14.22 18.97
CA GLY A 134 11.53 -15.54 19.37
C GLY A 134 10.61 -16.31 20.35
N ALA A 135 9.57 -15.68 20.87
CA ALA A 135 8.59 -16.34 21.74
C ALA A 135 7.39 -16.88 20.94
N MET A 136 6.97 -18.11 21.19
CA MET A 136 5.79 -18.71 20.56
C MET A 136 4.52 -17.96 20.97
N TYR A 137 3.84 -17.35 20.01
CA TYR A 137 2.56 -16.67 20.21
C TYR A 137 1.37 -17.60 19.92
N ALA A 138 1.40 -18.27 18.77
CA ALA A 138 0.34 -19.19 18.36
C ALA A 138 0.96 -20.45 17.74
N ARG A 139 0.62 -21.60 18.29
CA ARG A 139 1.33 -22.86 18.01
C ARG A 139 0.86 -23.56 16.74
N GLU A 140 -0.41 -23.59 16.49
CA GLU A 140 -1.00 -24.24 15.32
C GLU A 140 -2.31 -23.52 14.94
N VAL A 141 -2.21 -22.64 13.98
CA VAL A 141 -3.34 -21.87 13.47
C VAL A 141 -3.76 -22.42 12.11
N VAL A 142 -5.05 -22.60 11.91
CA VAL A 142 -5.65 -22.94 10.63
C VAL A 142 -6.40 -21.73 10.09
N GLY A 143 -6.05 -21.27 8.90
CA GLY A 143 -6.67 -20.07 8.31
C GLY A 143 -6.24 -19.87 6.86
N ASP A 144 -6.71 -18.76 6.26
CA ASP A 144 -6.45 -18.47 4.83
C ASP A 144 -5.19 -17.61 4.63
N ALA A 145 -4.89 -16.74 5.59
CA ALA A 145 -3.68 -15.91 5.54
C ALA A 145 -3.28 -15.40 6.93
N VAL A 146 -2.01 -15.03 7.03
CA VAL A 146 -1.42 -14.35 8.18
C VAL A 146 -0.38 -13.36 7.71
N GLY A 147 -0.26 -12.20 8.35
CA GLY A 147 0.74 -11.22 7.95
C GLY A 147 0.72 -9.94 8.77
N THR A 148 1.53 -9.02 8.34
CA THR A 148 1.86 -7.81 9.09
C THR A 148 1.61 -6.57 8.23
N ALA A 149 1.06 -5.53 8.85
CA ALA A 149 0.81 -4.23 8.22
C ALA A 149 1.59 -3.11 8.92
N THR A 150 1.97 -2.10 8.15
CA THR A 150 2.45 -0.80 8.68
C THR A 150 1.28 0.04 9.17
N ILE A 151 1.59 1.18 9.83
CA ILE A 151 0.57 2.20 10.17
C ILE A 151 -0.20 2.63 8.91
N HIS A 152 0.48 2.82 7.78
CA HIS A 152 -0.15 3.20 6.52
C HIS A 152 -1.08 2.11 6.01
N GLY A 153 -0.62 0.85 6.03
CA GLY A 153 -1.37 -0.34 5.65
C GLY A 153 -2.51 -0.70 6.61
N SER A 154 -2.52 -0.14 7.85
CA SER A 154 -3.60 -0.39 8.81
C SER A 154 -5.00 -0.06 8.26
N THR A 155 -5.09 0.79 7.25
CA THR A 155 -6.35 1.17 6.59
C THR A 155 -6.66 0.37 5.32
N ALA A 156 -5.79 -0.57 4.94
CA ALA A 156 -5.88 -1.43 3.76
C ALA A 156 -6.39 -2.85 4.11
N TYR A 157 -5.65 -3.89 3.74
CA TYR A 157 -6.06 -5.28 3.96
C TYR A 157 -6.19 -5.63 5.45
N TYR A 158 -5.28 -5.12 6.31
CA TYR A 158 -5.40 -5.26 7.76
C TYR A 158 -6.80 -4.87 8.26
N ARG A 159 -7.31 -3.68 7.83
CA ARG A 159 -8.66 -3.24 8.21
C ARG A 159 -9.75 -4.16 7.70
N SER A 160 -9.60 -4.75 6.51
CA SER A 160 -10.64 -5.60 5.92
C SER A 160 -10.88 -6.88 6.70
N ILE A 161 -9.85 -7.40 7.38
CA ILE A 161 -9.92 -8.62 8.18
C ILE A 161 -10.11 -8.37 9.67
N THR A 162 -9.61 -7.23 10.21
CA THR A 162 -9.67 -6.94 11.65
C THR A 162 -10.79 -5.97 12.04
N HIS A 163 -11.37 -5.25 11.06
CA HIS A 163 -12.28 -4.12 11.27
C HIS A 163 -11.71 -3.01 12.17
N SER A 164 -10.39 -2.95 12.30
CA SER A 164 -9.64 -2.05 13.17
C SER A 164 -8.58 -1.29 12.38
N ILE A 165 -8.08 -0.20 12.96
CA ILE A 165 -6.91 0.56 12.49
C ILE A 165 -6.03 0.87 13.69
N PHE A 166 -4.74 1.08 13.46
CA PHE A 166 -3.80 1.50 14.50
C PHE A 166 -2.96 2.69 14.04
N ARG A 167 -2.31 3.37 14.99
CA ARG A 167 -1.53 4.60 14.74
C ARG A 167 -0.09 4.53 15.28
N THR A 168 0.31 3.38 15.79
CA THR A 168 1.65 3.12 16.32
C THR A 168 2.01 1.67 16.11
N GLY A 169 3.29 1.37 15.94
CA GLY A 169 3.79 0.00 15.80
C GLY A 169 3.48 -0.66 14.45
N ILE A 170 3.46 -1.98 14.44
CA ILE A 170 3.09 -2.84 13.32
C ILE A 170 1.93 -3.76 13.70
N GLY A 171 1.04 -4.05 12.76
CA GLY A 171 -0.15 -4.85 13.01
C GLY A 171 0.02 -6.29 12.52
N LEU A 172 -0.08 -7.27 13.41
CA LEU A 172 -0.19 -8.70 13.07
C LEU A 172 -1.66 -9.08 12.93
N ALA A 173 -2.04 -9.70 11.82
CA ALA A 173 -3.41 -10.08 11.55
C ALA A 173 -3.55 -11.49 10.96
N PHE A 174 -4.69 -12.12 11.24
CA PHE A 174 -5.05 -13.47 10.85
C PHE A 174 -6.34 -13.44 10.03
N SER A 175 -6.34 -14.03 8.84
CA SER A 175 -7.52 -14.08 7.97
C SER A 175 -8.21 -15.43 8.08
N ASN A 176 -9.51 -15.42 8.39
CA ASN A 176 -10.37 -16.60 8.49
C ASN A 176 -9.77 -17.73 9.34
N SER A 177 -9.19 -17.36 10.50
CA SER A 177 -8.67 -18.34 11.44
C SER A 177 -9.81 -19.12 12.11
N THR A 178 -9.66 -20.43 12.22
CA THR A 178 -10.59 -21.29 12.97
C THR A 178 -10.33 -21.28 14.48
N GLU A 179 -9.10 -20.89 14.87
CA GLU A 179 -8.70 -20.73 16.27
C GLU A 179 -8.96 -19.28 16.73
N LEU A 180 -9.25 -19.14 18.02
CA LEU A 180 -9.39 -17.83 18.66
C LEU A 180 -8.01 -17.19 18.87
N VAL A 181 -7.49 -16.57 17.81
CA VAL A 181 -6.24 -15.80 17.84
C VAL A 181 -6.55 -14.30 17.73
N ASN A 182 -5.95 -13.51 18.61
CA ASN A 182 -6.13 -12.07 18.57
C ASN A 182 -5.23 -11.44 17.49
N HIS A 183 -5.78 -10.46 16.77
CA HIS A 183 -4.96 -9.50 16.05
C HIS A 183 -4.19 -8.63 17.05
N LEU A 184 -2.94 -8.33 16.75
CA LEU A 184 -2.07 -7.59 17.66
C LEU A 184 -1.55 -6.32 17.00
N VAL A 185 -1.29 -5.30 17.81
CA VAL A 185 -0.41 -4.19 17.47
C VAL A 185 0.85 -4.33 18.31
N LEU A 186 1.98 -4.48 17.64
CA LEU A 186 3.28 -4.78 18.20
C LEU A 186 4.20 -3.57 18.11
N PRO A 187 5.26 -3.47 18.91
CA PRO A 187 6.32 -2.49 18.72
C PRO A 187 6.91 -2.54 17.30
N GLU A 188 7.40 -1.40 16.80
CA GLU A 188 7.98 -1.32 15.44
C GLU A 188 9.20 -2.22 15.24
N ASN A 189 9.95 -2.52 16.30
CA ASN A 189 11.14 -3.36 16.27
C ASN A 189 10.85 -4.85 16.44
N SER A 190 9.59 -5.27 16.50
CA SER A 190 9.25 -6.69 16.63
C SER A 190 9.56 -7.46 15.35
N LEU A 191 10.05 -8.67 15.53
CA LEU A 191 10.26 -9.67 14.49
C LEU A 191 9.15 -10.72 14.57
N ILE A 192 8.39 -10.85 13.50
CA ILE A 192 7.33 -11.86 13.37
C ILE A 192 7.86 -12.98 12.50
N ARG A 193 7.89 -14.20 13.04
CA ARG A 193 8.24 -15.42 12.32
C ARG A 193 6.99 -16.29 12.16
N ILE A 194 6.79 -16.77 10.94
CA ILE A 194 5.66 -17.61 10.55
C ILE A 194 6.23 -18.90 9.96
N ASP A 195 6.09 -20.02 10.68
CA ASP A 195 6.51 -21.34 10.22
C ASP A 195 5.33 -22.05 9.56
N ILE A 196 5.51 -22.56 8.34
CA ILE A 196 4.46 -23.25 7.59
C ILE A 196 4.45 -24.73 7.95
N LEU A 197 3.35 -25.17 8.55
CA LEU A 197 3.13 -26.56 8.96
C LEU A 197 2.44 -27.38 7.87
N ARG A 198 1.51 -26.72 7.15
CA ARG A 198 0.79 -27.28 6.00
C ARG A 198 0.42 -26.16 5.04
N GLY A 199 0.71 -26.33 3.75
CA GLY A 199 0.48 -25.34 2.73
C GLY A 199 0.49 -25.94 1.34
N PRO A 200 1.16 -25.31 0.37
CA PRO A 200 2.12 -24.20 0.53
C PRO A 200 1.49 -22.83 0.74
N ALA A 201 2.28 -21.91 1.29
CA ALA A 201 1.93 -20.51 1.39
C ALA A 201 2.62 -19.70 0.29
N VAL A 202 2.04 -18.55 -0.04
CA VAL A 202 2.64 -17.54 -0.92
C VAL A 202 2.78 -16.24 -0.15
N MET A 203 4.01 -15.77 0.04
CA MET A 203 4.30 -14.47 0.61
C MET A 203 4.15 -13.40 -0.46
N VAL A 204 3.33 -12.39 -0.19
CA VAL A 204 3.02 -11.25 -1.07
C VAL A 204 3.27 -9.94 -0.33
N ALA A 205 3.65 -8.88 -1.07
CA ALA A 205 3.93 -7.55 -0.54
C ALA A 205 3.16 -6.50 -1.35
N ASP A 206 2.31 -5.72 -0.71
CA ASP A 206 1.45 -4.71 -1.34
C ASP A 206 0.70 -5.31 -2.55
N ASN A 207 0.84 -4.68 -3.73
CA ASN A 207 0.29 -5.13 -5.01
C ASN A 207 1.38 -5.67 -5.96
N SER A 208 2.50 -6.18 -5.41
CA SER A 208 3.58 -6.75 -6.21
C SER A 208 3.14 -8.03 -6.90
N GLU A 209 3.54 -8.19 -8.17
CA GLU A 209 3.46 -9.47 -8.89
C GLU A 209 4.55 -10.46 -8.44
N GLU A 210 5.63 -9.95 -7.83
CA GLU A 210 6.65 -10.79 -7.23
C GLU A 210 6.13 -11.44 -5.96
N THR A 211 6.24 -12.75 -5.90
CA THR A 211 5.83 -13.57 -4.76
C THR A 211 6.93 -14.54 -4.36
N VAL A 212 6.89 -15.00 -3.12
CA VAL A 212 7.79 -16.04 -2.62
C VAL A 212 6.96 -17.22 -2.14
N LEU A 213 7.20 -18.39 -2.74
CA LEU A 213 6.61 -19.64 -2.27
C LEU A 213 7.29 -20.07 -0.97
N VAL A 214 6.51 -20.50 0.01
CA VAL A 214 6.98 -21.00 1.31
C VAL A 214 6.33 -22.36 1.53
N GLU A 215 7.13 -23.43 1.43
CA GLU A 215 6.67 -24.80 1.53
C GLU A 215 6.49 -25.25 3.00
N PRO A 216 5.74 -26.33 3.26
CA PRO A 216 5.70 -26.92 4.60
C PRO A 216 7.11 -27.28 5.12
N GLY A 217 7.39 -26.88 6.35
CA GLY A 217 8.71 -27.01 6.97
C GLY A 217 9.61 -25.78 6.78
N GLU A 218 9.23 -24.84 5.92
CA GLU A 218 9.90 -23.56 5.75
C GLU A 218 9.22 -22.47 6.58
N PHE A 219 9.83 -21.28 6.62
CA PHE A 219 9.32 -20.11 7.34
C PHE A 219 9.53 -18.81 6.58
N ALA A 220 8.76 -17.82 6.97
CA ALA A 220 8.98 -16.43 6.61
C ALA A 220 9.17 -15.58 7.87
N GLU A 221 9.97 -14.52 7.75
CA GLU A 221 10.16 -13.51 8.78
C GLU A 221 9.72 -12.15 8.26
N ILE A 222 8.97 -11.41 9.06
CA ILE A 222 8.49 -10.06 8.71
C ILE A 222 8.89 -9.09 9.82
N ALA A 223 9.49 -7.97 9.43
CA ALA A 223 9.90 -6.90 10.34
C ALA A 223 9.83 -5.54 9.64
N MET A 224 9.98 -4.45 10.41
CA MET A 224 10.29 -3.15 9.82
C MET A 224 11.66 -3.17 9.19
N SER A 225 11.79 -2.55 8.03
CA SER A 225 13.08 -2.38 7.34
C SER A 225 13.67 -1.00 7.60
N ASP A 226 14.94 -0.82 7.26
CA ASP A 226 15.63 0.47 7.21
C ASP A 226 15.28 1.29 5.95
N LYS A 227 14.53 0.71 5.01
CA LYS A 227 14.13 1.35 3.76
C LYS A 227 12.87 2.20 3.93
N PHE A 228 12.81 3.27 3.17
CA PHE A 228 11.71 4.24 3.20
C PHE A 228 11.29 4.62 1.79
N THR A 229 10.04 5.06 1.69
CA THR A 229 9.50 5.74 0.51
C THR A 229 9.36 7.22 0.80
N ASN A 230 9.89 8.08 -0.09
CA ASN A 230 9.77 9.53 0.02
C ASN A 230 8.62 10.02 -0.86
N ILE A 231 7.57 10.55 -0.22
CA ILE A 231 6.35 11.00 -0.90
C ILE A 231 6.11 12.47 -0.60
N LEU A 232 5.96 13.26 -1.63
CA LEU A 232 5.57 14.66 -1.56
C LEU A 232 4.04 14.76 -1.60
N GLY A 233 3.43 15.52 -0.69
CA GLY A 233 1.99 15.77 -0.68
C GLY A 233 1.13 14.54 -0.34
N LEU A 234 1.62 13.62 0.49
CA LEU A 234 0.88 12.44 0.89
C LEU A 234 -0.45 12.79 1.57
N ASP A 235 -0.49 13.84 2.38
CA ASP A 235 -1.68 14.33 3.07
C ASP A 235 -2.76 14.84 2.10
N LEU A 236 -2.36 15.49 1.02
CA LEU A 236 -3.25 15.86 -0.08
C LEU A 236 -3.75 14.62 -0.81
N PHE A 237 -2.86 13.71 -1.20
CA PHE A 237 -3.20 12.48 -1.90
C PHE A 237 -4.15 11.58 -1.10
N MET A 238 -3.95 11.48 0.22
CA MET A 238 -4.72 10.65 1.17
C MET A 238 -5.77 11.47 1.94
N CYS A 239 -6.28 12.56 1.39
CA CYS A 239 -7.17 13.47 2.11
C CYS A 239 -8.40 12.74 2.68
N SER A 240 -8.81 13.16 3.89
CA SER A 240 -9.93 12.56 4.63
C SER A 240 -11.28 12.75 3.92
N GLU A 241 -11.46 13.87 3.23
CA GLU A 241 -12.67 14.18 2.47
C GLU A 241 -12.85 13.27 1.27
N GLY A 242 -11.81 13.05 0.45
CA GLY A 242 -11.85 12.10 -0.66
C GLY A 242 -12.11 10.67 -0.17
N ARG A 243 -11.60 10.31 1.01
CA ARG A 243 -11.90 9.02 1.64
C ARG A 243 -13.38 8.91 2.04
N ARG A 244 -13.94 9.93 2.68
CA ARG A 244 -15.37 10.00 3.06
C ARG A 244 -16.28 9.91 1.83
N LEU A 245 -16.01 10.68 0.79
CA LEU A 245 -16.81 10.69 -0.44
C LEU A 245 -16.83 9.33 -1.15
N ARG A 246 -15.71 8.62 -1.17
CA ARG A 246 -15.66 7.24 -1.73
C ARG A 246 -16.55 6.27 -0.96
N HIS A 247 -16.67 6.40 0.35
CA HIS A 247 -17.59 5.58 1.15
C HIS A 247 -19.05 5.94 0.87
N THR A 248 -19.39 7.22 0.85
CA THR A 248 -20.76 7.68 0.58
C THR A 248 -21.26 7.25 -0.82
N LEU A 249 -20.40 7.31 -1.84
CA LEU A 249 -20.76 6.87 -3.19
C LEU A 249 -20.98 5.35 -3.27
N ARG A 250 -20.20 4.55 -2.55
CA ARG A 250 -20.42 3.10 -2.47
C ARG A 250 -21.75 2.75 -1.80
N ASP A 251 -22.16 3.51 -0.81
CA ASP A 251 -23.45 3.31 -0.13
C ASP A 251 -24.63 3.72 -1.04
N SER A 252 -24.52 4.82 -1.78
CA SER A 252 -25.58 5.26 -2.72
C SER A 252 -25.77 4.31 -3.90
N THR A 253 -24.73 3.68 -4.42
CA THR A 253 -24.83 2.69 -5.49
C THR A 253 -25.45 1.36 -5.04
N ARG A 254 -25.38 1.01 -3.75
CA ARG A 254 -26.09 -0.16 -3.21
C ARG A 254 -27.59 0.02 -3.13
N PHE A 255 -28.09 1.25 -2.99
CA PHE A 255 -29.53 1.53 -2.93
C PHE A 255 -30.22 1.69 -4.30
N ILE A 256 -29.46 1.92 -5.38
CA ILE A 256 -30.02 2.08 -6.73
C ILE A 256 -30.21 0.73 -7.46
N GLY A 257 -29.59 -0.36 -6.97
CA GLY A 257 -29.69 -1.71 -7.54
C GLY A 257 -30.87 -2.54 -7.05
N GLY A 258 -31.74 -2.03 -6.20
CA GLY A 258 -32.84 -2.76 -5.53
C GLY A 258 -34.24 -2.45 -6.02
N GLY A 259 -34.45 -1.97 -7.23
CA GLY A 259 -35.78 -1.64 -7.74
C GLY A 259 -35.97 -2.01 -9.21
N ASN A 260 -36.27 -3.26 -9.50
CA ASN A 260 -37.28 -3.71 -10.47
C ASN A 260 -37.17 -5.22 -10.69
N GLY A 261 -38.08 -5.93 -10.07
CA GLY A 261 -38.34 -7.36 -10.27
C GLY A 261 -39.77 -7.66 -9.83
N GLY A 262 -40.72 -6.92 -10.38
CA GLY A 262 -42.14 -7.24 -10.23
C GLY A 262 -42.74 -7.52 -11.60
N ARG A 263 -43.02 -8.79 -11.89
CA ARG A 263 -44.20 -9.45 -12.44
C ARG A 263 -43.82 -10.76 -13.08
#